data_1f7619594c3858b714681d5aeab609b1
#
_entry.id   1f7619594c3858b714681d5aeab609b1
#
_cell.length_a   1.000
_cell.length_b   1.000
_cell.length_c   1.000
_cell.angle_alpha   90.00
_cell.angle_beta   90.00
_cell.angle_gamma   90.00
#
_symmetry.space_group_name_H-M   'P 1'
#
loop_
_entity.id
_entity.type
_entity.pdbx_description
1 polymer ?
#
loop_
_entity_poly.entity_id
_entity_poly.type
_entity_poly.pdbx_seq_one_letter_code
_entity_poly.pdbx_strand_id
1 'polypeptide(L)'
;MNLKSLIKKSVVVLSMATVLLSCSESKNNDEPSDGSLSAEKKAIVAQYVNKVVIPTYKSLADAAMDLANLCAELKEKPTQENVKKVCDKWIEARKYWELSEAFLYGAAKDYNIDPHIDSWPLQKSKLDQTLSNADLIAELDADGAAADGFASLGYGLLGFHAVEYVIFRDGQPRDVKEITTNELIYNAAVAEDLAWQTIRLEAAWAGVDNVSVEKQKVLEDNELEPSANYGEMMILAGEKGNSNYKTQIAAMVQMLQGASDISDEVGNTKITDPVNSGNVLDVESWYSWNSIDDFTDNIRSVRNVYYGSLDGAVHANSIAYYLKKVNSAADSKVRTALDNALKEVAAMPAPFRNHLTAAETKKAVEACNELMSALDEAITEILK
;
A
#
# COMPACT_ATOMS: atom_id res chain seq x y z
N MET A 1 -39.97 -19.92 -14.15
CA MET A 1 -39.00 -19.33 -15.10
C MET A 1 -37.71 -19.08 -14.34
N ASN A 2 -36.68 -19.80 -14.72
CA ASN A 2 -35.45 -19.97 -13.92
C ASN A 2 -34.55 -18.72 -13.87
N LEU A 3 -34.29 -18.27 -12.65
CA LEU A 3 -33.26 -17.26 -12.36
C LEU A 3 -31.96 -17.95 -11.99
N LYS A 4 -31.22 -18.39 -13.00
CA LYS A 4 -29.83 -18.88 -12.87
C LYS A 4 -29.00 -18.32 -14.02
N SER A 5 -28.40 -17.18 -13.83
CA SER A 5 -27.24 -16.70 -14.60
C SER A 5 -26.87 -15.33 -14.08
N LEU A 6 -25.69 -15.26 -13.53
CA LEU A 6 -24.78 -14.13 -13.40
C LEU A 6 -24.11 -14.10 -12.00
N ILE A 7 -23.26 -15.06 -11.77
CA ILE A 7 -22.07 -14.85 -10.92
C ILE A 7 -20.92 -15.59 -11.63
N LYS A 8 -20.23 -14.94 -12.54
CA LYS A 8 -18.91 -15.33 -12.95
C LYS A 8 -17.92 -14.66 -11.98
N LYS A 9 -17.65 -15.33 -10.88
CA LYS A 9 -16.47 -15.04 -10.08
C LYS A 9 -15.26 -15.53 -10.86
N SER A 10 -14.41 -14.64 -11.30
CA SER A 10 -13.06 -14.99 -11.76
C SER A 10 -12.26 -15.41 -10.54
N VAL A 11 -12.24 -16.72 -10.28
CA VAL A 11 -11.29 -17.33 -9.37
C VAL A 11 -10.01 -17.51 -10.18
N VAL A 12 -9.04 -16.63 -10.00
CA VAL A 12 -7.67 -16.90 -10.44
C VAL A 12 -7.13 -17.98 -9.53
N VAL A 13 -7.15 -19.22 -10.01
CA VAL A 13 -6.49 -20.35 -9.37
C VAL A 13 -5.01 -20.22 -9.68
N LEU A 14 -4.24 -19.72 -8.72
CA LEU A 14 -2.78 -19.76 -8.75
C LEU A 14 -2.35 -21.23 -8.59
N SER A 15 -2.07 -21.90 -9.70
CA SER A 15 -1.51 -23.24 -9.70
C SER A 15 -0.03 -23.17 -9.31
N MET A 16 0.27 -23.50 -8.04
CA MET A 16 1.63 -23.80 -7.62
C MET A 16 2.16 -25.03 -8.38
N ALA A 17 3.00 -24.78 -9.38
CA ALA A 17 3.80 -25.83 -9.98
C ALA A 17 4.94 -26.18 -9.01
N THR A 18 4.82 -27.31 -8.33
CA THR A 18 5.93 -27.94 -7.59
C THR A 18 6.95 -28.49 -8.59
N VAL A 19 8.01 -27.75 -8.83
CA VAL A 19 9.18 -28.26 -9.56
C VAL A 19 10.02 -29.08 -8.60
N LEU A 20 9.96 -30.39 -8.73
CA LEU A 20 10.91 -31.31 -8.11
C LEU A 20 12.22 -31.26 -8.90
N LEU A 21 13.24 -30.58 -8.39
CA LEU A 21 14.59 -30.70 -8.90
C LEU A 21 15.23 -31.95 -8.29
N SER A 22 15.46 -32.93 -9.14
CA SER A 22 16.31 -34.08 -8.88
C SER A 22 17.77 -33.65 -9.01
N CYS A 23 18.54 -33.74 -7.92
CA CYS A 23 19.98 -33.56 -7.96
C CYS A 23 20.65 -34.76 -8.63
N SER A 24 21.41 -34.52 -9.70
CA SER A 24 22.47 -35.42 -10.16
C SER A 24 23.83 -34.76 -9.80
N GLU A 25 24.62 -35.47 -9.01
CA GLU A 25 26.01 -35.06 -8.69
C GLU A 25 26.87 -35.12 -9.96
N SER A 26 27.54 -34.02 -10.25
CA SER A 26 28.73 -33.96 -11.10
C SER A 26 29.77 -33.05 -10.47
N LYS A 27 31.00 -33.57 -10.33
CA LYS A 27 32.13 -32.99 -9.66
C LYS A 27 32.90 -31.99 -10.51
N ASN A 28 33.44 -30.97 -9.81
CA ASN A 28 34.58 -30.10 -10.09
C ASN A 28 34.38 -28.96 -11.08
N ASN A 29 34.36 -27.75 -10.52
CA ASN A 29 35.29 -26.66 -10.86
C ASN A 29 35.14 -25.54 -9.83
N ASP A 30 36.24 -24.90 -9.45
CA ASP A 30 36.34 -23.86 -8.45
C ASP A 30 35.45 -22.64 -8.81
N GLU A 31 34.23 -22.61 -8.28
CA GLU A 31 33.42 -21.39 -8.19
C GLU A 31 33.69 -20.68 -6.84
N PRO A 32 33.67 -19.34 -6.78
CA PRO A 32 33.86 -18.64 -5.52
C PRO A 32 32.78 -19.09 -4.53
N SER A 33 33.22 -19.43 -3.34
CA SER A 33 32.41 -20.05 -2.30
C SER A 33 31.04 -19.37 -2.13
N ASP A 34 29.99 -20.16 -2.11
CA ASP A 34 28.57 -19.87 -1.88
C ASP A 34 28.26 -18.84 -0.76
N GLY A 35 29.19 -18.64 0.17
CA GLY A 35 29.05 -17.69 1.28
C GLY A 35 29.05 -16.19 0.90
N SER A 36 29.77 -15.77 -0.15
CA SER A 36 29.83 -14.34 -0.52
C SER A 36 28.59 -13.88 -1.29
N LEU A 37 28.08 -14.71 -2.17
CA LEU A 37 26.84 -14.44 -2.92
C LEU A 37 25.59 -14.47 -2.00
N SER A 38 25.58 -15.34 -1.01
CA SER A 38 24.55 -15.37 0.03
C SER A 38 24.58 -14.09 0.89
N ALA A 39 25.77 -13.59 1.26
CA ALA A 39 25.93 -12.37 2.03
C ALA A 39 25.47 -11.11 1.26
N GLU A 40 25.76 -11.00 -0.04
CA GLU A 40 25.30 -9.89 -0.89
C GLU A 40 23.78 -9.84 -0.96
N LYS A 41 23.13 -10.97 -1.23
CA LYS A 41 21.66 -11.05 -1.31
C LYS A 41 21.00 -10.72 0.03
N LYS A 42 21.56 -11.22 1.15
CA LYS A 42 21.10 -10.86 2.50
C LYS A 42 21.22 -9.35 2.76
N ALA A 43 22.31 -8.72 2.31
CA ALA A 43 22.50 -7.28 2.46
C ALA A 43 21.47 -6.47 1.64
N ILE A 44 21.05 -6.96 0.48
CA ILE A 44 20.00 -6.35 -0.33
C ILE A 44 18.65 -6.41 0.39
N VAL A 45 18.27 -7.58 0.90
CA VAL A 45 17.02 -7.75 1.64
C VAL A 45 17.04 -6.91 2.93
N ALA A 46 18.13 -6.89 3.66
CA ALA A 46 18.29 -6.07 4.86
C ALA A 46 18.21 -4.56 4.56
N GLN A 47 18.82 -4.12 3.46
CA GLN A 47 18.71 -2.72 2.99
C GLN A 47 17.28 -2.35 2.70
N TYR A 48 16.58 -3.18 1.93
CA TYR A 48 15.17 -2.99 1.60
C TYR A 48 14.29 -2.90 2.86
N VAL A 49 14.36 -3.88 3.75
CA VAL A 49 13.54 -3.90 4.98
C VAL A 49 13.84 -2.68 5.85
N ASN A 50 15.12 -2.41 6.14
CA ASN A 50 15.51 -1.39 7.13
C ASN A 50 15.51 0.04 6.58
N LYS A 51 15.56 0.24 5.24
CA LYS A 51 15.73 1.57 4.64
C LYS A 51 14.61 1.96 3.69
N VAL A 52 13.72 1.01 3.36
CA VAL A 52 12.53 1.27 2.55
C VAL A 52 11.27 0.94 3.33
N VAL A 53 11.04 -0.33 3.69
CA VAL A 53 9.76 -0.77 4.27
C VAL A 53 9.50 -0.13 5.64
N ILE A 54 10.39 -0.39 6.62
CA ILE A 54 10.19 0.11 7.99
C ILE A 54 10.10 1.64 8.05
N PRO A 55 10.97 2.44 7.39
CA PRO A 55 10.84 3.88 7.40
C PRO A 55 9.55 4.39 6.74
N THR A 56 9.04 3.73 5.69
CA THR A 56 7.78 4.10 5.04
C THR A 56 6.59 3.84 5.98
N TYR A 57 6.50 2.64 6.56
CA TYR A 57 5.42 2.32 7.50
C TYR A 57 5.50 3.15 8.80
N LYS A 58 6.72 3.47 9.26
CA LYS A 58 6.88 4.40 10.38
C LYS A 58 6.30 5.78 10.05
N SER A 59 6.63 6.33 8.88
CA SER A 59 6.11 7.65 8.45
C SER A 59 4.61 7.62 8.26
N LEU A 60 4.06 6.52 7.73
CA LEU A 60 2.62 6.30 7.62
C LEU A 60 1.94 6.32 9.00
N ALA A 61 2.44 5.51 9.94
CA ALA A 61 1.86 5.43 11.27
C ALA A 61 1.95 6.75 12.04
N ASP A 62 3.10 7.45 11.95
CA ASP A 62 3.26 8.78 12.57
C ASP A 62 2.25 9.79 11.96
N ALA A 63 2.10 9.81 10.63
CA ALA A 63 1.16 10.72 9.96
C ALA A 63 -0.30 10.37 10.23
N ALA A 64 -0.65 9.08 10.34
CA ALA A 64 -2.00 8.62 10.67
C ALA A 64 -2.37 8.95 12.13
N MET A 65 -1.43 8.84 13.08
CA MET A 65 -1.63 9.30 14.46
C MET A 65 -1.90 10.81 14.52
N ASP A 66 -1.11 11.60 13.80
CA ASP A 66 -1.33 13.05 13.70
C ASP A 66 -2.70 13.36 13.06
N LEU A 67 -3.10 12.60 12.02
CA LEU A 67 -4.42 12.72 11.39
C LEU A 67 -5.54 12.44 12.39
N ALA A 68 -5.45 11.37 13.16
CA ALA A 68 -6.43 11.02 14.19
C ALA A 68 -6.56 12.15 15.25
N ASN A 69 -5.42 12.67 15.73
CA ASN A 69 -5.40 13.78 16.69
C ASN A 69 -6.06 15.04 16.12
N LEU A 70 -5.79 15.38 14.85
CA LEU A 70 -6.40 16.52 14.18
C LEU A 70 -7.90 16.32 13.91
N CYS A 71 -8.36 15.09 13.62
CA CYS A 71 -9.78 14.77 13.49
C CYS A 71 -10.50 14.90 14.85
N ALA A 72 -9.87 14.47 15.93
CA ALA A 72 -10.39 14.69 17.29
C ALA A 72 -10.45 16.19 17.64
N GLU A 73 -9.41 16.98 17.31
CA GLU A 73 -9.45 18.44 17.49
C GLU A 73 -10.56 19.09 16.65
N LEU A 74 -10.75 18.64 15.42
CA LEU A 74 -11.81 19.14 14.53
C LEU A 74 -13.20 18.83 15.09
N LYS A 75 -13.42 17.67 15.69
CA LYS A 75 -14.67 17.29 16.38
C LYS A 75 -14.97 18.27 17.52
N GLU A 76 -13.98 18.59 18.36
CA GLU A 76 -14.12 19.50 19.49
C GLU A 76 -14.24 20.97 19.08
N LYS A 77 -13.53 21.36 18.02
CA LYS A 77 -13.47 22.74 17.51
C LYS A 77 -13.65 22.76 15.99
N PRO A 78 -14.90 22.68 15.49
CA PRO A 78 -15.18 22.68 14.07
C PRO A 78 -14.95 24.10 13.47
N THR A 79 -13.75 24.29 12.94
CA THR A 79 -13.34 25.53 12.24
C THR A 79 -12.81 25.20 10.85
N GLN A 80 -12.92 26.14 9.91
CA GLN A 80 -12.40 25.95 8.56
C GLN A 80 -10.87 25.75 8.55
N GLU A 81 -10.17 26.38 9.50
CA GLU A 81 -8.73 26.17 9.67
C GLU A 81 -8.40 24.71 10.06
N ASN A 82 -9.17 24.13 10.99
CA ASN A 82 -8.98 22.72 11.39
C ASN A 82 -9.37 21.76 10.28
N VAL A 83 -10.43 22.00 9.50
CA VAL A 83 -10.72 21.22 8.30
C VAL A 83 -9.52 21.19 7.35
N LYS A 84 -8.93 22.37 7.09
CA LYS A 84 -7.75 22.46 6.23
C LYS A 84 -6.55 21.66 6.79
N LYS A 85 -6.27 21.74 8.09
CA LYS A 85 -5.19 20.98 8.73
C LYS A 85 -5.40 19.48 8.58
N VAL A 86 -6.63 19.00 8.78
CA VAL A 86 -7.00 17.58 8.57
C VAL A 86 -6.79 17.17 7.12
N CYS A 87 -7.23 18.00 6.16
CA CYS A 87 -7.01 17.71 4.74
C CYS A 87 -5.52 17.63 4.38
N ASP A 88 -4.71 18.60 4.84
CA ASP A 88 -3.27 18.61 4.58
C ASP A 88 -2.59 17.34 5.17
N LYS A 89 -3.00 16.92 6.37
CA LYS A 89 -2.46 15.73 7.03
C LYS A 89 -2.97 14.42 6.39
N TRP A 90 -4.21 14.40 5.91
CA TRP A 90 -4.73 13.27 5.15
C TRP A 90 -3.90 13.02 3.89
N ILE A 91 -3.60 14.08 3.12
CA ILE A 91 -2.73 13.98 1.93
C ILE A 91 -1.34 13.44 2.30
N GLU A 92 -0.77 13.89 3.44
CA GLU A 92 0.53 13.40 3.90
C GLU A 92 0.47 11.91 4.28
N ALA A 93 -0.52 11.48 5.06
CA ALA A 93 -0.68 10.08 5.45
C ALA A 93 -0.97 9.20 4.22
N ARG A 94 -1.87 9.63 3.33
CA ARG A 94 -2.19 8.96 2.08
C ARG A 94 -0.95 8.72 1.23
N LYS A 95 -0.11 9.73 1.07
CA LYS A 95 1.17 9.61 0.37
C LYS A 95 2.05 8.47 0.89
N TYR A 96 2.17 8.30 2.21
CA TYR A 96 3.00 7.23 2.76
C TYR A 96 2.36 5.85 2.57
N TRP A 97 1.02 5.78 2.55
CA TRP A 97 0.32 4.57 2.18
C TRP A 97 0.63 4.19 0.72
N GLU A 98 0.43 5.09 -0.22
CA GLU A 98 0.71 4.87 -1.65
C GLU A 98 2.19 4.53 -1.91
N LEU A 99 3.11 5.11 -1.14
CA LEU A 99 4.53 4.74 -1.18
C LEU A 99 4.82 3.34 -0.62
N SER A 100 3.83 2.66 -0.03
CA SER A 100 3.96 1.28 0.48
C SER A 100 3.33 0.22 -0.42
N GLU A 101 2.62 0.60 -1.47
CA GLU A 101 1.83 -0.28 -2.33
C GLU A 101 2.66 -1.41 -3.00
N ALA A 102 3.94 -1.19 -3.28
CA ALA A 102 4.81 -2.25 -3.79
C ALA A 102 5.16 -3.35 -2.75
N PHE A 103 4.67 -3.26 -1.51
CA PHE A 103 4.99 -4.23 -0.44
C PHE A 103 3.83 -4.52 0.52
N LEU A 104 2.61 -4.58 0.00
CA LEU A 104 1.40 -4.96 0.76
C LEU A 104 1.28 -6.48 1.04
N TYR A 105 2.31 -7.26 0.75
CA TYR A 105 2.40 -8.65 1.16
C TYR A 105 2.80 -8.81 2.65
N GLY A 106 2.75 -10.03 3.15
CA GLY A 106 3.04 -10.30 4.56
C GLY A 106 2.01 -9.66 5.48
N ALA A 107 2.43 -8.78 6.38
CA ALA A 107 1.57 -8.22 7.42
C ALA A 107 0.31 -7.51 6.90
N ALA A 108 0.40 -6.70 5.84
CA ALA A 108 -0.75 -6.00 5.28
C ALA A 108 -1.84 -6.98 4.82
N LYS A 109 -1.43 -8.08 4.15
CA LYS A 109 -2.31 -9.15 3.71
C LYS A 109 -2.81 -10.03 4.87
N ASP A 110 -1.90 -10.50 5.73
CA ASP A 110 -2.21 -11.51 6.74
C ASP A 110 -3.14 -10.97 7.84
N TYR A 111 -3.07 -9.66 8.11
CA TYR A 111 -3.96 -8.97 9.06
C TYR A 111 -5.12 -8.23 8.37
N ASN A 112 -5.30 -8.39 7.04
CA ASN A 112 -6.31 -7.68 6.23
C ASN A 112 -6.26 -6.15 6.40
N ILE A 113 -5.07 -5.58 6.57
CA ILE A 113 -4.91 -4.14 6.80
C ILE A 113 -5.26 -3.36 5.53
N ASP A 114 -4.79 -3.80 4.36
CA ASP A 114 -5.08 -3.17 3.09
C ASP A 114 -6.59 -2.98 2.86
N PRO A 115 -7.46 -4.02 2.78
CA PRO A 115 -8.88 -3.80 2.59
C PRO A 115 -9.55 -3.08 3.78
N HIS A 116 -8.93 -3.04 4.96
CA HIS A 116 -9.47 -2.34 6.12
C HIS A 116 -9.32 -0.82 5.98
N ILE A 117 -8.17 -0.35 5.52
CA ILE A 117 -7.85 1.08 5.50
C ILE A 117 -7.97 1.73 4.13
N ASP A 118 -8.07 0.94 3.03
CA ASP A 118 -8.06 1.44 1.66
C ASP A 118 -9.09 0.77 0.73
N SER A 119 -10.25 0.38 1.25
CA SER A 119 -11.32 -0.16 0.41
C SER A 119 -11.93 0.90 -0.50
N TRP A 120 -11.90 0.67 -1.80
CA TRP A 120 -12.54 1.49 -2.82
C TRP A 120 -13.38 0.64 -3.80
N PRO A 121 -14.52 1.11 -4.32
CA PRO A 121 -15.16 2.41 -4.04
C PRO A 121 -15.87 2.46 -2.68
N LEU A 122 -15.94 3.67 -2.11
CA LEU A 122 -16.65 3.94 -0.86
C LEU A 122 -18.14 3.58 -0.99
N GLN A 123 -18.71 2.87 -0.01
CA GLN A 123 -20.13 2.47 0.00
C GLN A 123 -21.03 3.62 0.47
N LYS A 124 -21.10 4.68 -0.34
CA LYS A 124 -21.79 5.95 0.02
C LYS A 124 -23.19 5.75 0.59
N SER A 125 -24.03 4.91 0.00
CA SER A 125 -25.41 4.70 0.49
C SER A 125 -25.45 4.10 1.90
N LYS A 126 -24.52 3.20 2.22
CA LYS A 126 -24.38 2.66 3.58
C LYS A 126 -23.81 3.70 4.53
N LEU A 127 -22.84 4.49 4.07
CA LEU A 127 -22.30 5.60 4.84
C LEU A 127 -23.38 6.60 5.23
N ASP A 128 -24.23 7.03 4.30
CA ASP A 128 -25.35 7.92 4.58
C ASP A 128 -26.31 7.31 5.62
N GLN A 129 -26.55 5.99 5.57
CA GLN A 129 -27.37 5.27 6.56
C GLN A 129 -26.67 5.24 7.95
N THR A 130 -25.37 4.94 7.99
CA THR A 130 -24.55 4.96 9.21
C THR A 130 -24.59 6.33 9.88
N LEU A 131 -24.35 7.38 9.13
CA LEU A 131 -24.37 8.77 9.62
C LEU A 131 -25.75 9.23 10.12
N SER A 132 -26.82 8.57 9.66
CA SER A 132 -28.20 8.83 10.11
C SER A 132 -28.60 8.00 11.33
N ASN A 133 -27.80 7.02 11.73
CA ASN A 133 -28.07 6.13 12.87
C ASN A 133 -27.53 6.74 14.15
N ALA A 134 -28.41 7.38 14.94
CA ALA A 134 -28.03 8.08 16.17
C ALA A 134 -27.43 7.15 17.24
N ASP A 135 -27.88 5.89 17.32
CA ASP A 135 -27.39 4.94 18.31
C ASP A 135 -25.95 4.52 17.98
N LEU A 136 -25.68 4.23 16.70
CA LEU A 136 -24.33 3.88 16.22
C LEU A 136 -23.35 5.08 16.37
N ILE A 137 -23.80 6.28 16.05
CA ILE A 137 -22.95 7.48 16.22
C ILE A 137 -22.64 7.73 17.71
N ALA A 138 -23.60 7.52 18.59
CA ALA A 138 -23.37 7.63 20.04
C ALA A 138 -22.42 6.53 20.56
N GLU A 139 -22.45 5.35 19.97
CA GLU A 139 -21.50 4.26 20.25
C GLU A 139 -20.09 4.62 19.79
N LEU A 140 -19.93 5.21 18.61
CA LEU A 140 -18.64 5.68 18.09
C LEU A 140 -18.07 6.89 18.87
N ASP A 141 -18.91 7.65 19.58
CA ASP A 141 -18.48 8.80 20.40
C ASP A 141 -18.07 8.41 21.82
N ALA A 142 -18.34 7.18 22.24
CA ALA A 142 -18.00 6.70 23.56
C ALA A 142 -16.52 6.31 23.66
N ASP A 143 -15.88 6.61 24.80
CA ASP A 143 -14.47 6.24 25.04
C ASP A 143 -14.27 4.71 24.92
N GLY A 144 -13.33 4.30 24.07
CA GLY A 144 -12.97 2.90 23.86
C GLY A 144 -13.94 2.08 23.00
N ALA A 145 -14.99 2.70 22.45
CA ALA A 145 -16.02 2.02 21.65
C ALA A 145 -15.62 1.72 20.20
N ALA A 146 -14.53 2.30 19.72
CA ALA A 146 -14.12 2.19 18.32
C ALA A 146 -13.98 0.72 17.86
N ALA A 147 -13.37 -0.15 18.66
CA ALA A 147 -13.11 -1.53 18.26
C ALA A 147 -14.39 -2.36 18.03
N ASP A 148 -15.42 -2.23 18.88
CA ASP A 148 -16.67 -2.97 18.75
C ASP A 148 -17.60 -2.37 17.69
N GLY A 149 -17.65 -1.04 17.58
CA GLY A 149 -18.45 -0.33 16.58
C GLY A 149 -17.99 -0.61 15.14
N PHE A 150 -16.67 -0.71 14.91
CA PHE A 150 -16.11 -0.97 13.57
C PHE A 150 -16.33 -2.39 13.06
N ALA A 151 -16.39 -3.38 13.93
CA ALA A 151 -16.68 -4.77 13.54
C ALA A 151 -18.01 -4.90 12.78
N SER A 152 -18.96 -3.98 13.02
CA SER A 152 -20.28 -3.97 12.38
C SER A 152 -20.32 -3.18 11.05
N LEU A 153 -19.37 -2.27 10.79
CA LEU A 153 -19.42 -1.36 9.65
C LEU A 153 -19.01 -2.02 8.33
N GLY A 154 -17.97 -2.83 8.34
CA GLY A 154 -17.36 -3.39 7.14
C GLY A 154 -16.44 -2.39 6.42
N TYR A 155 -15.42 -2.92 5.76
CA TYR A 155 -14.28 -2.18 5.21
C TYR A 155 -14.63 -1.02 4.26
N GLY A 156 -15.69 -1.13 3.48
CA GLY A 156 -16.13 -0.04 2.59
C GLY A 156 -16.68 1.20 3.28
N LEU A 157 -16.63 1.26 4.63
CA LEU A 157 -17.00 2.41 5.46
C LEU A 157 -15.85 2.84 6.39
N LEU A 158 -14.65 2.34 6.19
CA LEU A 158 -13.48 2.61 7.03
C LEU A 158 -12.33 3.20 6.20
N GLY A 159 -11.27 3.59 6.88
CA GLY A 159 -10.01 3.95 6.28
C GLY A 159 -9.97 5.31 5.59
N PHE A 160 -9.02 5.45 4.67
CA PHE A 160 -8.71 6.72 4.01
C PHE A 160 -9.90 7.35 3.31
N HIS A 161 -10.66 6.57 2.53
CA HIS A 161 -11.74 7.10 1.71
C HIS A 161 -12.98 7.53 2.52
N ALA A 162 -13.18 6.92 3.69
CA ALA A 162 -14.22 7.33 4.62
C ALA A 162 -13.88 8.69 5.27
N VAL A 163 -12.63 8.89 5.69
CA VAL A 163 -12.14 10.19 6.16
C VAL A 163 -12.20 11.23 5.04
N GLU A 164 -11.71 10.90 3.85
CA GLU A 164 -11.74 11.75 2.65
C GLU A 164 -13.16 12.29 2.36
N TYR A 165 -14.15 11.41 2.40
CA TYR A 165 -15.55 11.79 2.15
C TYR A 165 -16.03 12.91 3.07
N VAL A 166 -15.65 12.89 4.34
CA VAL A 166 -16.10 13.88 5.30
C VAL A 166 -15.43 15.23 5.09
N ILE A 167 -14.13 15.25 4.78
CA ILE A 167 -13.33 16.47 4.82
C ILE A 167 -13.12 17.14 3.47
N PHE A 168 -13.31 16.41 2.33
CA PHE A 168 -13.11 16.98 1.00
C PHE A 168 -14.42 17.09 0.19
N ARG A 169 -14.49 18.10 -0.68
CA ARG A 169 -15.46 18.23 -1.79
C ARG A 169 -14.79 18.91 -2.97
N ASP A 170 -14.95 18.31 -4.14
CA ASP A 170 -14.44 18.85 -5.42
C ASP A 170 -12.96 19.29 -5.35
N GLY A 171 -12.12 18.44 -4.76
CA GLY A 171 -10.68 18.67 -4.63
C GLY A 171 -10.29 19.76 -3.63
N GLN A 172 -11.20 20.22 -2.79
CA GLN A 172 -10.97 21.28 -1.81
C GLN A 172 -11.42 20.88 -0.41
N PRO A 173 -10.83 21.46 0.65
CA PRO A 173 -11.37 21.32 2.01
C PRO A 173 -12.85 21.74 2.04
N ARG A 174 -13.70 20.85 2.55
CA ARG A 174 -15.14 21.06 2.65
C ARG A 174 -15.46 22.28 3.54
N ASP A 175 -16.52 23.03 3.25
CA ASP A 175 -16.98 24.09 4.14
C ASP A 175 -17.43 23.47 5.47
N VAL A 176 -16.82 23.92 6.56
CA VAL A 176 -17.08 23.38 7.91
C VAL A 176 -18.57 23.47 8.28
N LYS A 177 -19.30 24.45 7.74
CA LYS A 177 -20.74 24.61 7.99
C LYS A 177 -21.60 23.51 7.37
N GLU A 178 -21.07 22.77 6.41
CA GLU A 178 -21.71 21.65 5.75
C GLU A 178 -21.39 20.30 6.41
N ILE A 179 -20.43 20.27 7.33
CA ILE A 179 -20.04 19.07 8.07
C ILE A 179 -20.91 18.98 9.32
N THR A 180 -21.70 17.91 9.42
CA THR A 180 -22.57 17.67 10.57
C THR A 180 -21.81 17.15 11.79
N THR A 181 -22.40 17.27 12.98
CA THR A 181 -21.84 16.70 14.21
C THR A 181 -21.62 15.18 14.08
N ASN A 182 -22.56 14.45 13.46
CA ASN A 182 -22.42 13.01 13.25
C ASN A 182 -21.23 12.69 12.34
N GLU A 183 -21.01 13.47 11.27
CA GLU A 183 -19.84 13.29 10.40
C GLU A 183 -18.54 13.58 11.14
N LEU A 184 -18.50 14.56 12.04
CA LEU A 184 -17.32 14.86 12.86
C LEU A 184 -16.97 13.74 13.83
N ILE A 185 -17.99 13.16 14.51
CA ILE A 185 -17.83 12.01 15.40
C ILE A 185 -17.31 10.81 14.62
N TYR A 186 -17.99 10.47 13.53
CA TYR A 186 -17.61 9.37 12.67
C TYR A 186 -16.18 9.52 12.12
N ASN A 187 -15.84 10.71 11.64
CA ASN A 187 -14.52 11.01 11.09
C ASN A 187 -13.39 10.83 12.12
N ALA A 188 -13.61 11.29 13.37
CA ALA A 188 -12.64 11.11 14.45
C ALA A 188 -12.42 9.64 14.77
N ALA A 189 -13.49 8.86 14.89
CA ALA A 189 -13.42 7.43 15.18
C ALA A 189 -12.72 6.65 14.04
N VAL A 190 -13.09 6.89 12.78
CA VAL A 190 -12.48 6.20 11.63
C VAL A 190 -11.00 6.57 11.46
N ALA A 191 -10.62 7.82 11.73
CA ALA A 191 -9.21 8.24 11.68
C ALA A 191 -8.38 7.59 12.82
N GLU A 192 -8.98 7.35 13.98
CA GLU A 192 -8.35 6.65 15.09
C GLU A 192 -8.11 5.18 14.75
N ASP A 193 -9.10 4.47 14.20
CA ASP A 193 -8.96 3.10 13.73
C ASP A 193 -7.89 2.99 12.63
N LEU A 194 -7.89 3.92 11.67
CA LEU A 194 -6.84 4.00 10.64
C LEU A 194 -5.44 4.11 11.26
N ALA A 195 -5.27 4.94 12.30
CA ALA A 195 -4.00 5.06 13.00
C ALA A 195 -3.61 3.74 13.69
N TRP A 196 -4.53 3.02 14.31
CA TRP A 196 -4.27 1.73 14.94
C TRP A 196 -3.79 0.67 13.95
N GLN A 197 -4.43 0.57 12.78
CA GLN A 197 -4.03 -0.39 11.74
C GLN A 197 -2.65 -0.06 11.17
N THR A 198 -2.33 1.22 10.98
CA THR A 198 -1.02 1.63 10.50
C THR A 198 0.10 1.43 11.53
N ILE A 199 -0.19 1.62 12.82
CA ILE A 199 0.72 1.27 13.93
C ILE A 199 0.97 -0.24 13.95
N ARG A 200 -0.08 -1.06 13.81
CA ARG A 200 0.05 -2.51 13.72
C ARG A 200 0.96 -2.93 12.58
N LEU A 201 0.82 -2.27 11.43
CA LEU A 201 1.63 -2.55 10.26
C LEU A 201 3.11 -2.19 10.47
N GLU A 202 3.41 -1.03 11.04
CA GLU A 202 4.78 -0.66 11.42
C GLU A 202 5.39 -1.69 12.39
N ALA A 203 4.66 -2.01 13.46
CA ALA A 203 5.14 -2.95 14.49
C ALA A 203 5.33 -4.37 13.94
N ALA A 204 4.50 -4.80 12.99
CA ALA A 204 4.64 -6.09 12.33
C ALA A 204 5.93 -6.21 11.51
N TRP A 205 6.40 -5.12 10.92
CA TRP A 205 7.65 -5.11 10.16
C TRP A 205 8.88 -4.77 10.99
N ALA A 206 8.77 -3.83 11.90
CA ALA A 206 9.88 -3.40 12.75
C ALA A 206 10.13 -4.33 13.95
N GLY A 207 9.08 -5.00 14.42
CA GLY A 207 9.01 -5.64 15.75
C GLY A 207 8.42 -4.69 16.79
N VAL A 208 7.57 -5.20 17.67
CA VAL A 208 6.85 -4.42 18.70
C VAL A 208 7.81 -3.62 19.58
N ASP A 209 8.93 -4.21 20.00
CA ASP A 209 9.92 -3.53 20.83
C ASP A 209 10.65 -2.36 20.14
N ASN A 210 10.52 -2.21 18.83
CA ASN A 210 11.21 -1.19 18.03
C ASN A 210 10.31 -0.01 17.64
N VAL A 211 9.03 -0.03 18.01
CA VAL A 211 8.14 1.14 17.87
C VAL A 211 8.11 1.96 19.16
N SER A 212 7.60 3.19 19.12
CA SER A 212 7.53 4.04 20.31
C SER A 212 6.65 3.45 21.41
N VAL A 213 6.93 3.80 22.68
CA VAL A 213 6.14 3.33 23.83
C VAL A 213 4.65 3.70 23.69
N GLU A 214 4.35 4.85 23.10
CA GLU A 214 2.98 5.27 22.80
C GLU A 214 2.30 4.30 21.83
N LYS A 215 2.97 3.89 20.76
CA LYS A 215 2.46 2.92 19.79
C LYS A 215 2.32 1.53 20.38
N GLN A 216 3.27 1.10 21.22
CA GLN A 216 3.18 -0.17 21.95
C GLN A 216 1.91 -0.20 22.83
N LYS A 217 1.65 0.91 23.53
CA LYS A 217 0.45 1.03 24.36
C LYS A 217 -0.83 0.96 23.53
N VAL A 218 -0.89 1.59 22.37
CA VAL A 218 -2.04 1.48 21.44
C VAL A 218 -2.27 0.03 21.03
N LEU A 219 -1.21 -0.71 20.69
CA LEU A 219 -1.31 -2.13 20.32
C LEU A 219 -1.83 -3.00 21.47
N GLU A 220 -1.33 -2.77 22.69
CA GLU A 220 -1.75 -3.51 23.90
C GLU A 220 -3.21 -3.20 24.23
N ASP A 221 -3.57 -1.92 24.33
CA ASP A 221 -4.92 -1.47 24.73
C ASP A 221 -6.00 -1.97 23.76
N ASN A 222 -5.67 -2.19 22.48
CA ASN A 222 -6.61 -2.62 21.44
C ASN A 222 -6.42 -4.08 20.98
N GLU A 223 -5.59 -4.87 21.67
CA GLU A 223 -5.31 -6.27 21.33
C GLU A 223 -4.82 -6.46 19.86
N LEU A 224 -4.05 -5.49 19.36
CA LEU A 224 -3.55 -5.45 17.97
C LEU A 224 -2.08 -5.86 17.81
N GLU A 225 -1.46 -6.43 18.82
CA GLU A 225 -0.07 -6.86 18.74
C GLU A 225 0.13 -7.87 17.60
N PRO A 226 1.11 -7.62 16.71
CA PRO A 226 1.41 -8.57 15.65
C PRO A 226 2.07 -9.83 16.22
N SER A 227 1.67 -11.00 15.70
CA SER A 227 2.18 -12.31 16.13
C SER A 227 3.56 -12.66 15.55
N ALA A 228 4.11 -11.83 14.65
CA ALA A 228 5.37 -12.08 13.95
C ALA A 228 6.09 -10.78 13.58
N ASN A 229 7.42 -10.85 13.47
CA ASN A 229 8.25 -9.80 12.89
C ASN A 229 8.57 -10.13 11.43
N TYR A 230 7.81 -9.55 10.49
CA TYR A 230 7.93 -9.81 9.06
C TYR A 230 9.27 -9.31 8.48
N GLY A 231 9.78 -8.19 9.00
CA GLY A 231 11.07 -7.66 8.58
C GLY A 231 12.21 -8.62 8.94
N GLU A 232 12.24 -9.11 10.16
CA GLU A 232 13.23 -10.11 10.60
C GLU A 232 13.10 -11.41 9.80
N MET A 233 11.88 -11.92 9.64
CA MET A 233 11.63 -13.12 8.84
C MET A 233 12.15 -12.98 7.41
N MET A 234 12.01 -11.82 6.78
CA MET A 234 12.51 -11.59 5.43
C MET A 234 14.05 -11.47 5.38
N ILE A 235 14.67 -10.78 6.33
CA ILE A 235 16.13 -10.66 6.43
C ILE A 235 16.79 -12.02 6.69
N LEU A 236 16.17 -12.88 7.49
CA LEU A 236 16.63 -14.21 7.83
C LEU A 236 16.19 -15.29 6.82
N ALA A 237 15.83 -14.90 5.60
CA ALA A 237 15.48 -15.83 4.53
C ALA A 237 16.60 -16.87 4.31
N GLY A 238 16.22 -18.13 4.20
CA GLY A 238 17.17 -19.26 4.03
C GLY A 238 17.79 -19.77 5.33
N GLU A 239 17.59 -19.11 6.46
CA GLU A 239 18.08 -19.61 7.75
C GLU A 239 17.19 -20.73 8.30
N LYS A 240 17.79 -21.62 9.11
CA LYS A 240 17.10 -22.77 9.69
C LYS A 240 15.91 -22.31 10.54
N GLY A 241 14.72 -22.82 10.22
CA GLY A 241 13.47 -22.48 10.92
C GLY A 241 12.63 -21.42 10.23
N ASN A 242 13.17 -20.72 9.24
CA ASN A 242 12.38 -19.80 8.42
C ASN A 242 11.56 -20.58 7.38
N SER A 243 10.25 -20.65 7.60
CA SER A 243 9.31 -21.33 6.70
C SER A 243 8.79 -20.44 5.57
N ASN A 244 8.83 -19.11 5.75
CA ASN A 244 8.24 -18.15 4.81
C ASN A 244 9.14 -17.90 3.60
N TYR A 245 10.44 -17.73 3.84
CA TYR A 245 11.43 -17.50 2.78
C TYR A 245 12.53 -18.54 2.87
N LYS A 246 12.51 -19.52 1.97
CA LYS A 246 13.49 -20.63 1.94
C LYS A 246 14.86 -20.21 1.44
N THR A 247 14.98 -19.10 0.75
CA THR A 247 16.23 -18.53 0.22
C THR A 247 16.18 -17.02 0.16
N GLN A 248 17.33 -16.34 0.14
CA GLN A 248 17.39 -14.89 -0.11
C GLN A 248 16.87 -14.51 -1.50
N ILE A 249 17.03 -15.37 -2.50
CA ILE A 249 16.45 -15.18 -3.83
C ILE A 249 14.93 -15.14 -3.75
N ALA A 250 14.30 -16.02 -2.98
CA ALA A 250 12.85 -16.01 -2.80
C ALA A 250 12.35 -14.69 -2.18
N ALA A 251 13.10 -14.12 -1.23
CA ALA A 251 12.79 -12.80 -0.68
C ALA A 251 12.94 -11.68 -1.73
N MET A 252 14.01 -11.70 -2.53
CA MET A 252 14.22 -10.72 -3.61
C MET A 252 13.15 -10.83 -4.71
N VAL A 253 12.72 -12.04 -5.04
CA VAL A 253 11.60 -12.27 -5.98
C VAL A 253 10.30 -11.70 -5.42
N GLN A 254 10.02 -11.88 -4.13
CA GLN A 254 8.84 -11.27 -3.49
C GLN A 254 8.86 -9.73 -3.59
N MET A 255 10.02 -9.10 -3.41
CA MET A 255 10.17 -7.64 -3.57
C MET A 255 9.80 -7.19 -4.99
N LEU A 256 10.30 -7.90 -6.02
CA LEU A 256 9.99 -7.59 -7.41
C LEU A 256 8.55 -7.93 -7.79
N GLN A 257 8.00 -9.01 -7.22
CA GLN A 257 6.60 -9.38 -7.46
C GLN A 257 5.66 -8.30 -6.96
N GLY A 258 5.83 -7.78 -5.73
CA GLY A 258 5.01 -6.68 -5.23
C GLY A 258 5.16 -5.41 -6.09
N ALA A 259 6.37 -5.13 -6.59
CA ALA A 259 6.59 -4.03 -7.51
C ALA A 259 5.89 -4.24 -8.87
N SER A 260 5.86 -5.47 -9.39
CA SER A 260 5.14 -5.84 -10.62
C SER A 260 3.64 -5.74 -10.43
N ASP A 261 3.13 -6.28 -9.31
CA ASP A 261 1.70 -6.31 -8.98
C ASP A 261 1.11 -4.90 -8.92
N ILE A 262 1.75 -3.95 -8.23
CA ILE A 262 1.25 -2.56 -8.19
C ILE A 262 1.39 -1.85 -9.54
N SER A 263 2.39 -2.18 -10.35
CA SER A 263 2.51 -1.63 -11.70
C SER A 263 1.37 -2.09 -12.59
N ASP A 264 0.95 -3.36 -12.47
CA ASP A 264 -0.23 -3.92 -13.12
C ASP A 264 -1.52 -3.25 -12.61
N GLU A 265 -1.66 -3.13 -11.30
CA GLU A 265 -2.85 -2.57 -10.66
C GLU A 265 -3.08 -1.10 -11.06
N VAL A 266 -2.05 -0.26 -11.04
CA VAL A 266 -2.16 1.13 -11.50
C VAL A 266 -2.63 1.19 -12.95
N GLY A 267 -2.01 0.40 -13.83
CA GLY A 267 -2.36 0.41 -15.26
C GLY A 267 -3.72 -0.20 -15.54
N ASN A 268 -3.98 -1.39 -15.06
CA ASN A 268 -5.08 -2.24 -15.51
C ASN A 268 -6.30 -2.23 -14.60
N THR A 269 -6.19 -1.66 -13.39
CA THR A 269 -7.31 -1.55 -12.43
C THR A 269 -7.57 -0.08 -12.09
N LYS A 270 -6.66 0.60 -11.36
CA LYS A 270 -6.90 1.95 -10.83
C LYS A 270 -7.18 2.99 -11.93
N ILE A 271 -6.50 2.90 -13.07
CA ILE A 271 -6.75 3.80 -14.23
C ILE A 271 -7.80 3.19 -15.18
N THR A 272 -7.68 1.91 -15.53
CA THR A 272 -8.46 1.32 -16.63
C THR A 272 -9.91 1.03 -16.25
N ASP A 273 -10.23 0.65 -15.02
CA ASP A 273 -11.60 0.35 -14.61
C ASP A 273 -12.52 1.57 -14.70
N PRO A 274 -12.16 2.77 -14.17
CA PRO A 274 -12.95 3.98 -14.38
C PRO A 274 -13.10 4.38 -15.86
N VAL A 275 -12.05 4.17 -16.67
CA VAL A 275 -12.11 4.45 -18.12
C VAL A 275 -13.13 3.53 -18.81
N ASN A 276 -13.10 2.24 -18.48
CA ASN A 276 -14.00 1.24 -19.10
C ASN A 276 -15.45 1.35 -18.63
N SER A 277 -15.66 1.61 -17.35
CA SER A 277 -17.01 1.76 -16.78
C SER A 277 -17.64 3.10 -17.16
N GLY A 278 -16.83 4.13 -17.39
CA GLY A 278 -17.28 5.51 -17.52
C GLY A 278 -17.91 6.07 -16.24
N ASN A 279 -17.81 5.33 -15.12
CA ASN A 279 -18.32 5.74 -13.82
C ASN A 279 -17.24 6.48 -13.04
N VAL A 280 -17.41 7.78 -12.89
CA VAL A 280 -16.44 8.62 -12.17
C VAL A 280 -16.32 8.27 -10.67
N LEU A 281 -17.30 7.55 -10.12
CA LEU A 281 -17.26 7.09 -8.73
C LEU A 281 -16.33 5.86 -8.54
N ASP A 282 -15.89 5.25 -9.64
CA ASP A 282 -14.89 4.19 -9.61
C ASP A 282 -13.46 4.78 -9.53
N VAL A 283 -13.31 6.11 -9.66
CA VAL A 283 -12.02 6.80 -9.52
C VAL A 283 -11.61 6.88 -8.06
N GLU A 284 -10.45 6.34 -7.74
CA GLU A 284 -9.82 6.41 -6.41
C GLU A 284 -9.51 7.86 -6.03
N SER A 285 -9.59 8.21 -4.73
CA SER A 285 -9.44 9.57 -4.22
C SER A 285 -10.33 10.60 -4.94
N TRP A 286 -11.59 10.19 -5.12
CA TRP A 286 -12.58 10.93 -5.92
C TRP A 286 -12.94 12.30 -5.32
N TYR A 287 -12.95 12.43 -3.98
CA TYR A 287 -13.37 13.65 -3.30
C TYR A 287 -12.24 14.67 -3.17
N SER A 288 -11.04 14.22 -2.94
CA SER A 288 -9.82 15.04 -2.80
C SER A 288 -9.19 15.42 -4.15
N TRP A 289 -9.50 14.66 -5.22
CA TRP A 289 -8.87 14.73 -6.54
C TRP A 289 -7.39 14.32 -6.53
N ASN A 290 -6.98 13.49 -5.57
CA ASN A 290 -5.58 13.13 -5.35
C ASN A 290 -5.06 11.98 -6.25
N SER A 291 -5.92 11.36 -7.08
CA SER A 291 -5.63 10.12 -7.84
C SER A 291 -4.28 10.13 -8.58
N ILE A 292 -3.91 11.25 -9.23
CA ILE A 292 -2.65 11.30 -10.00
C ILE A 292 -1.43 11.27 -9.08
N ASP A 293 -1.52 11.93 -7.92
CA ASP A 293 -0.46 11.88 -6.92
C ASP A 293 -0.37 10.48 -6.30
N ASP A 294 -1.53 9.83 -6.02
CA ASP A 294 -1.61 8.46 -5.52
C ASP A 294 -0.92 7.50 -6.50
N PHE A 295 -1.31 7.49 -7.77
CA PHE A 295 -0.72 6.61 -8.79
C PHE A 295 0.77 6.91 -9.02
N THR A 296 1.18 8.19 -8.92
CA THR A 296 2.59 8.56 -9.01
C THR A 296 3.38 8.01 -7.84
N ASP A 297 2.81 8.03 -6.62
CA ASP A 297 3.46 7.48 -5.42
C ASP A 297 3.46 5.95 -5.43
N ASN A 298 2.45 5.29 -6.04
CA ASN A 298 2.52 3.85 -6.33
C ASN A 298 3.75 3.51 -7.19
N ILE A 299 3.96 4.21 -8.30
CA ILE A 299 5.15 3.96 -9.15
C ILE A 299 6.45 4.38 -8.44
N ARG A 300 6.43 5.39 -7.57
CA ARG A 300 7.58 5.73 -6.70
C ARG A 300 7.88 4.60 -5.69
N SER A 301 6.86 3.89 -5.19
CA SER A 301 7.07 2.72 -4.34
C SER A 301 7.86 1.63 -5.07
N VAL A 302 7.55 1.38 -6.34
CA VAL A 302 8.32 0.47 -7.21
C VAL A 302 9.78 0.90 -7.33
N ARG A 303 10.02 2.21 -7.57
CA ARG A 303 11.39 2.76 -7.61
C ARG A 303 12.12 2.54 -6.31
N ASN A 304 11.48 2.81 -5.18
CA ASN A 304 12.09 2.68 -3.85
C ASN A 304 12.49 1.24 -3.55
N VAL A 305 11.64 0.26 -3.89
CA VAL A 305 11.95 -1.17 -3.81
C VAL A 305 13.13 -1.54 -4.69
N TYR A 306 13.11 -1.14 -5.96
CA TYR A 306 14.12 -1.52 -6.94
C TYR A 306 15.48 -0.86 -6.65
N TYR A 307 15.49 0.40 -6.20
CA TYR A 307 16.71 1.16 -5.88
C TYR A 307 17.23 0.96 -4.44
N GLY A 308 16.40 0.38 -3.55
CA GLY A 308 16.76 0.15 -2.15
C GLY A 308 16.93 1.45 -1.34
N SER A 309 16.24 2.53 -1.74
CA SER A 309 16.32 3.86 -1.10
C SER A 309 15.04 4.66 -1.27
N LEU A 310 14.80 5.63 -0.41
CA LEU A 310 13.65 6.56 -0.47
C LEU A 310 13.99 7.89 -1.17
N ASP A 311 15.27 8.18 -1.40
CA ASP A 311 15.75 9.43 -2.00
C ASP A 311 15.86 9.37 -3.54
N GLY A 312 15.53 8.22 -4.13
CA GLY A 312 15.61 7.98 -5.57
C GLY A 312 17.01 7.66 -6.09
N ALA A 313 18.03 7.58 -5.23
CA ALA A 313 19.35 7.12 -5.62
C ALA A 313 19.45 5.59 -5.56
N VAL A 314 20.22 5.00 -6.46
CA VAL A 314 20.48 3.55 -6.46
C VAL A 314 21.47 3.20 -5.36
N HIS A 315 21.03 2.41 -4.37
CA HIS A 315 21.91 1.94 -3.31
C HIS A 315 22.77 0.76 -3.78
N ALA A 316 23.99 0.63 -3.25
CA ALA A 316 24.89 -0.48 -3.60
C ALA A 316 24.34 -1.85 -3.19
N ASN A 317 23.53 -1.92 -2.12
CA ASN A 317 22.77 -3.11 -1.71
C ASN A 317 21.31 -2.96 -2.22
N SER A 318 21.10 -3.01 -3.53
CA SER A 318 19.77 -2.93 -4.15
C SER A 318 19.60 -3.98 -5.22
N ILE A 319 18.35 -4.29 -5.56
CA ILE A 319 18.05 -5.16 -6.70
C ILE A 319 18.63 -4.57 -7.98
N ALA A 320 18.50 -3.27 -8.19
CA ALA A 320 19.03 -2.59 -9.36
C ALA A 320 20.56 -2.76 -9.51
N TYR A 321 21.30 -2.64 -8.42
CA TYR A 321 22.76 -2.84 -8.45
C TYR A 321 23.13 -4.31 -8.70
N TYR A 322 22.39 -5.24 -8.12
CA TYR A 322 22.57 -6.68 -8.32
C TYR A 322 22.23 -7.07 -9.76
N LEU A 323 21.06 -6.68 -10.28
CA LEU A 323 20.62 -7.00 -11.62
C LEU A 323 21.57 -6.43 -12.70
N LYS A 324 22.10 -5.23 -12.48
CA LYS A 324 23.12 -4.64 -13.36
C LYS A 324 24.36 -5.51 -13.50
N LYS A 325 24.76 -6.25 -12.44
CA LYS A 325 25.89 -7.18 -12.47
C LYS A 325 25.57 -8.46 -13.24
N VAL A 326 24.37 -9.01 -13.06
CA VAL A 326 23.99 -10.30 -13.65
C VAL A 326 23.46 -10.13 -15.08
N ASN A 327 22.69 -9.07 -15.33
CA ASN A 327 22.19 -8.72 -16.67
C ASN A 327 21.97 -7.20 -16.78
N SER A 328 22.96 -6.47 -17.26
CA SER A 328 22.89 -5.01 -17.39
C SER A 328 21.83 -4.52 -18.37
N ALA A 329 21.45 -5.33 -19.36
CA ALA A 329 20.37 -4.98 -20.31
C ALA A 329 18.99 -5.03 -19.61
N ALA A 330 18.76 -6.03 -18.78
CA ALA A 330 17.52 -6.12 -17.98
C ALA A 330 17.43 -4.96 -16.97
N ASP A 331 18.51 -4.62 -16.24
CA ASP A 331 18.54 -3.43 -15.37
C ASP A 331 18.21 -2.14 -16.14
N SER A 332 18.81 -1.95 -17.33
CA SER A 332 18.55 -0.77 -18.15
C SER A 332 17.09 -0.70 -18.61
N LYS A 333 16.49 -1.85 -18.93
CA LYS A 333 15.08 -1.95 -19.34
C LYS A 333 14.14 -1.54 -18.19
N VAL A 334 14.36 -2.08 -16.96
CA VAL A 334 13.56 -1.69 -15.79
C VAL A 334 13.67 -0.20 -15.51
N ARG A 335 14.88 0.36 -15.49
CA ARG A 335 15.07 1.81 -15.24
C ARG A 335 14.37 2.68 -16.28
N THR A 336 14.49 2.33 -17.55
CA THR A 336 13.83 3.08 -18.62
C THR A 336 12.32 3.02 -18.52
N ALA A 337 11.75 1.85 -18.24
CA ALA A 337 10.31 1.68 -18.07
C ALA A 337 9.80 2.41 -16.81
N LEU A 338 10.56 2.37 -15.71
CA LEU A 338 10.25 3.09 -14.47
C LEU A 338 10.21 4.61 -14.67
N ASP A 339 11.24 5.18 -15.31
CA ASP A 339 11.30 6.61 -15.60
C ASP A 339 10.14 7.03 -16.53
N ASN A 340 9.79 6.16 -17.51
CA ASN A 340 8.68 6.40 -18.41
C ASN A 340 7.33 6.34 -17.68
N ALA A 341 7.10 5.34 -16.84
CA ALA A 341 5.86 5.21 -16.05
C ALA A 341 5.67 6.42 -15.11
N LEU A 342 6.69 6.83 -14.37
CA LEU A 342 6.65 8.03 -13.53
C LEU A 342 6.28 9.29 -14.34
N LYS A 343 6.86 9.44 -15.50
CA LYS A 343 6.63 10.58 -16.38
C LYS A 343 5.20 10.58 -16.94
N GLU A 344 4.74 9.47 -17.51
CA GLU A 344 3.45 9.41 -18.19
C GLU A 344 2.27 9.42 -17.22
N VAL A 345 2.40 8.81 -16.01
CA VAL A 345 1.39 8.91 -14.95
C VAL A 345 1.27 10.36 -14.47
N ALA A 346 2.39 11.02 -14.16
CA ALA A 346 2.38 12.42 -13.73
C ALA A 346 1.93 13.41 -14.83
N ALA A 347 1.94 13.00 -16.09
CA ALA A 347 1.50 13.83 -17.23
C ALA A 347 -0.01 13.73 -17.48
N MET A 348 -0.74 12.86 -16.80
CA MET A 348 -2.20 12.81 -16.91
C MET A 348 -2.83 14.15 -16.52
N PRO A 349 -3.85 14.64 -17.24
CA PRO A 349 -4.46 15.92 -16.90
C PRO A 349 -5.31 15.82 -15.61
N ALA A 350 -5.06 16.77 -14.70
CA ALA A 350 -5.77 16.87 -13.44
C ALA A 350 -7.11 17.65 -13.58
N PRO A 351 -8.13 17.29 -12.82
CA PRO A 351 -8.22 16.06 -12.02
C PRO A 351 -8.53 14.84 -12.92
N PHE A 352 -7.96 13.68 -12.60
CA PHE A 352 -8.12 12.47 -13.41
C PHE A 352 -9.58 12.13 -13.71
N ARG A 353 -10.47 12.24 -12.70
CA ARG A 353 -11.91 11.99 -12.83
C ARG A 353 -12.61 12.76 -13.96
N ASN A 354 -12.07 13.89 -14.38
CA ASN A 354 -12.63 14.72 -15.45
C ASN A 354 -11.99 14.42 -16.82
N HIS A 355 -10.94 13.58 -16.85
CA HIS A 355 -10.10 13.37 -18.03
C HIS A 355 -9.84 11.88 -18.32
N LEU A 356 -10.80 11.00 -17.98
CA LEU A 356 -10.67 9.54 -18.11
C LEU A 356 -10.23 9.09 -19.51
N THR A 357 -10.67 9.77 -20.57
CA THR A 357 -10.39 9.40 -21.97
C THR A 357 -9.29 10.23 -22.63
N ALA A 358 -8.48 10.95 -21.84
CA ALA A 358 -7.37 11.74 -22.38
C ALA A 358 -6.31 10.83 -23.02
N ALA A 359 -5.59 11.35 -24.00
CA ALA A 359 -4.52 10.60 -24.67
C ALA A 359 -3.37 10.26 -23.72
N GLU A 360 -3.12 11.12 -22.74
CA GLU A 360 -2.12 10.95 -21.68
C GLU A 360 -2.49 9.79 -20.75
N THR A 361 -3.78 9.61 -20.43
CA THR A 361 -4.27 8.47 -19.64
C THR A 361 -3.92 7.14 -20.30
N LYS A 362 -4.11 7.03 -21.62
CA LYS A 362 -3.73 5.82 -22.35
C LYS A 362 -2.23 5.55 -22.31
N LYS A 363 -1.39 6.61 -22.45
CA LYS A 363 0.07 6.48 -22.35
C LYS A 363 0.51 6.04 -20.96
N ALA A 364 -0.14 6.53 -19.91
CA ALA A 364 0.14 6.10 -18.54
C ALA A 364 -0.12 4.59 -18.36
N VAL A 365 -1.24 4.08 -18.86
CA VAL A 365 -1.55 2.64 -18.87
C VAL A 365 -0.50 1.83 -19.63
N GLU A 366 -0.13 2.27 -20.86
CA GLU A 366 0.89 1.61 -21.66
C GLU A 366 2.25 1.57 -20.91
N ALA A 367 2.64 2.69 -20.29
CA ALA A 367 3.90 2.79 -19.55
C ALA A 367 3.92 1.90 -18.27
N CYS A 368 2.81 1.78 -17.55
CA CYS A 368 2.68 0.87 -16.40
C CYS A 368 2.80 -0.61 -16.85
N ASN A 369 2.19 -0.98 -17.98
CA ASN A 369 2.30 -2.33 -18.54
C ASN A 369 3.74 -2.65 -19.03
N GLU A 370 4.45 -1.67 -19.57
CA GLU A 370 5.87 -1.82 -19.93
C GLU A 370 6.74 -2.03 -18.68
N LEU A 371 6.45 -1.30 -17.59
CA LEU A 371 7.16 -1.46 -16.32
C LEU A 371 6.91 -2.83 -15.70
N MET A 372 5.66 -3.27 -15.62
CA MET A 372 5.29 -4.63 -15.18
C MET A 372 6.08 -5.69 -15.97
N SER A 373 6.04 -5.64 -17.29
CA SER A 373 6.76 -6.59 -18.15
C SER A 373 8.29 -6.58 -17.93
N ALA A 374 8.88 -5.41 -17.66
CA ALA A 374 10.31 -5.30 -17.38
C ALA A 374 10.68 -5.90 -16.01
N LEU A 375 9.80 -5.75 -15.02
CA LEU A 375 9.97 -6.34 -13.68
C LEU A 375 9.84 -7.88 -13.73
N ASP A 376 8.90 -8.42 -14.50
CA ASP A 376 8.74 -9.87 -14.71
C ASP A 376 9.96 -10.49 -15.40
N GLU A 377 10.55 -9.78 -16.38
CA GLU A 377 11.82 -10.19 -16.97
C GLU A 377 12.96 -10.16 -15.93
N ALA A 378 13.01 -9.12 -15.08
CA ALA A 378 14.00 -9.04 -14.00
C ALA A 378 13.86 -10.19 -13.00
N ILE A 379 12.64 -10.61 -12.63
CA ILE A 379 12.39 -11.81 -11.80
C ILE A 379 13.00 -13.04 -12.48
N THR A 380 12.75 -13.21 -13.76
CA THR A 380 13.28 -14.35 -14.54
C THR A 380 14.81 -14.37 -14.55
N GLU A 381 15.45 -13.19 -14.64
CA GLU A 381 16.93 -13.09 -14.62
C GLU A 381 17.54 -13.39 -13.24
N ILE A 382 16.86 -12.99 -12.17
CA ILE A 382 17.31 -13.28 -10.79
C ILE A 382 17.17 -14.76 -10.43
N LEU A 383 16.25 -15.48 -11.06
CA LEU A 383 16.02 -16.91 -10.84
C LEU A 383 17.02 -17.82 -11.58
N LYS A 384 17.80 -17.29 -12.55
CA LYS A 384 18.86 -18.03 -13.27
C LYS A 384 20.09 -18.20 -12.40
#